data_51025b086b04d4c1250a6b1716e88e57
#
_entry.id   51025b086b04d4c1250a6b1716e88e57
#
_cell.length_a   1.000
_cell.length_b   1.000
_cell.length_c   1.000
_cell.angle_alpha   90.00
_cell.angle_beta   90.00
_cell.angle_gamma   90.00
#
_symmetry.space_group_name_H-M   'P 1'
#
loop_
_entity.id
_entity.type
_entity.pdbx_description
1 polymer ?
#
loop_
_entity_poly.entity_id
_entity_poly.type
_entity_poly.pdbx_seq_one_letter_code
_entity_poly.pdbx_strand_id
1 'polypeptide(L)'
;MMLIEASSDLGATKPELITEKITRPARLPRVSRARLLNMLEKSMSSGSCTVVSGRAGAGKTALAVDFAHRCGRPVAWYKVDAPDADPKIFLRYLIRSIQGRRPDFGTKLLLPLMELAEPDLMPWLTEAFVYELSEGTSANPLLIVIEDLHQVSDSEWLMLFFSRLLPLLPSEVHVLITSRSLPAAPLWRMRSKQSLMVIDEPTLAFTRPEAASLFATYGLSAEQAGIALDHTHGRAIALDESAAFLRRSEKAAAVTFGRLHTGKGRAARRA
;
A
#
# COMPACT_ATOMS: atom_id res chain seq x y z
N MET A 1 -27.47 -43.21 -40.61
CA MET A 1 -27.97 -42.42 -39.48
C MET A 1 -26.75 -41.99 -38.70
N MET A 2 -26.24 -40.81 -39.03
CA MET A 2 -24.98 -40.24 -38.50
C MET A 2 -25.29 -39.59 -37.15
N LEU A 3 -24.62 -40.04 -36.10
CA LEU A 3 -24.56 -39.36 -34.80
C LEU A 3 -23.46 -38.30 -34.85
N ILE A 4 -23.87 -37.05 -34.68
CA ILE A 4 -22.98 -35.89 -34.56
C ILE A 4 -22.52 -35.84 -33.09
N GLU A 5 -21.27 -36.15 -32.84
CA GLU A 5 -20.61 -35.84 -31.61
C GLU A 5 -20.30 -34.33 -31.57
N ALA A 6 -21.03 -33.62 -30.73
CA ALA A 6 -20.73 -32.24 -30.42
C ALA A 6 -19.63 -32.22 -29.33
N SER A 7 -18.40 -32.08 -29.75
CA SER A 7 -17.27 -31.75 -28.85
C SER A 7 -17.46 -30.33 -28.30
N SER A 8 -17.92 -30.21 -27.07
CA SER A 8 -17.91 -28.99 -26.31
C SER A 8 -16.55 -28.83 -25.64
N ASP A 9 -15.57 -28.42 -26.40
CA ASP A 9 -14.28 -27.93 -25.87
C ASP A 9 -14.40 -26.43 -25.55
N LEU A 10 -15.11 -26.12 -24.46
CA LEU A 10 -15.05 -24.84 -23.82
C LEU A 10 -13.77 -24.84 -22.94
N GLY A 11 -12.63 -24.58 -23.60
CA GLY A 11 -11.41 -24.27 -22.93
C GLY A 11 -11.64 -23.09 -21.99
N ALA A 12 -11.86 -23.39 -20.70
CA ALA A 12 -11.88 -22.39 -19.65
C ALA A 12 -10.49 -21.75 -19.58
N THR A 13 -10.29 -20.67 -20.33
CA THR A 13 -9.14 -19.79 -20.18
C THR A 13 -9.13 -19.34 -18.73
N LYS A 14 -8.13 -19.81 -17.94
CA LYS A 14 -7.89 -19.29 -16.59
C LYS A 14 -7.82 -17.76 -16.70
N PRO A 15 -8.64 -17.03 -15.93
CA PRO A 15 -8.62 -15.57 -16.00
C PRO A 15 -7.18 -15.08 -15.74
N GLU A 16 -6.66 -14.32 -16.70
CA GLU A 16 -5.32 -13.75 -16.63
C GLU A 16 -5.29 -12.76 -15.46
N LEU A 17 -4.37 -12.97 -14.54
CA LEU A 17 -4.24 -12.10 -13.37
C LEU A 17 -3.69 -10.73 -13.79
N ILE A 18 -4.30 -9.67 -13.28
CA ILE A 18 -3.86 -8.29 -13.50
C ILE A 18 -2.54 -8.08 -12.73
N THR A 19 -1.42 -8.03 -13.45
CA THR A 19 -0.07 -7.95 -12.88
C THR A 19 0.16 -6.67 -12.09
N GLU A 20 -0.50 -5.57 -12.46
CA GLU A 20 -0.43 -4.29 -11.76
C GLU A 20 -0.89 -4.39 -10.30
N LYS A 21 -1.85 -5.28 -10.00
CA LYS A 21 -2.34 -5.51 -8.63
C LYS A 21 -1.30 -6.15 -7.71
N ILE A 22 -0.38 -6.92 -8.27
CA ILE A 22 0.67 -7.62 -7.52
C ILE A 22 2.06 -7.02 -7.73
N THR A 23 2.11 -5.84 -8.34
CA THR A 23 3.36 -5.10 -8.58
C THR A 23 3.45 -3.90 -7.65
N ARG A 24 4.55 -3.81 -6.91
CA ARG A 24 4.83 -2.64 -6.07
C ARG A 24 4.99 -1.40 -6.95
N PRO A 25 4.34 -0.26 -6.63
CA PRO A 25 4.56 1.00 -7.33
C PRO A 25 6.03 1.42 -7.32
N ALA A 26 6.57 1.80 -8.48
CA ALA A 26 7.98 2.15 -8.63
C ALA A 26 8.32 3.54 -8.08
N ARG A 27 7.32 4.46 -8.03
CA ARG A 27 7.55 5.85 -7.66
C ARG A 27 7.71 6.00 -6.15
N LEU A 28 8.91 6.37 -5.71
CA LEU A 28 9.18 6.74 -4.33
C LEU A 28 8.58 8.12 -3.99
N PRO A 29 8.22 8.36 -2.72
CA PRO A 29 7.81 9.67 -2.26
C PRO A 29 8.95 10.69 -2.38
N ARG A 30 8.62 11.97 -2.54
CA ARG A 30 9.61 13.06 -2.59
C ARG A 30 10.39 13.21 -1.29
N VAL A 31 9.73 12.93 -0.17
CA VAL A 31 10.31 13.02 1.16
C VAL A 31 10.05 11.75 1.92
N SER A 32 11.12 11.18 2.45
CA SER A 32 11.07 10.03 3.34
C SER A 32 10.80 10.52 4.77
N ARG A 33 9.80 9.93 5.42
CA ARG A 33 9.36 10.32 6.77
C ARG A 33 9.96 9.37 7.80
N ALA A 34 11.20 9.67 8.24
CA ALA A 34 11.97 8.81 9.14
C ALA A 34 11.18 8.41 10.40
N ARG A 35 10.39 9.32 10.98
CA ARG A 35 9.54 9.07 12.14
C ARG A 35 8.60 7.88 11.91
N LEU A 36 7.91 7.85 10.77
CA LEU A 36 6.97 6.79 10.41
C LEU A 36 7.68 5.50 10.02
N LEU A 37 8.80 5.59 9.32
CA LEU A 37 9.61 4.42 8.98
C LEU A 37 10.12 3.73 10.25
N ASN A 38 10.62 4.47 11.24
CA ASN A 38 11.05 3.92 12.52
C ASN A 38 9.90 3.23 13.28
N MET A 39 8.67 3.75 13.18
CA MET A 39 7.50 3.08 13.74
C MET A 39 7.22 1.75 13.04
N LEU A 40 7.30 1.72 11.71
CA LEU A 40 7.12 0.49 10.94
C LEU A 40 8.21 -0.55 11.22
N GLU A 41 9.47 -0.14 11.34
CA GLU A 41 10.59 -1.01 11.71
C GLU A 41 10.40 -1.63 13.10
N LYS A 42 10.00 -0.83 14.09
CA LYS A 42 9.67 -1.34 15.43
C LYS A 42 8.53 -2.34 15.38
N SER A 43 7.46 -2.04 14.64
CA SER A 43 6.33 -2.94 14.50
C SER A 43 6.73 -4.26 13.82
N MET A 44 7.55 -4.18 12.78
CA MET A 44 8.05 -5.35 12.06
C MET A 44 8.96 -6.25 12.93
N SER A 45 9.60 -5.67 13.94
CA SER A 45 10.49 -6.40 14.86
C SER A 45 9.76 -7.00 16.06
N SER A 46 8.59 -6.47 16.44
CA SER A 46 7.90 -6.83 17.68
C SER A 46 6.48 -7.35 17.48
N GLY A 47 5.92 -7.24 16.28
CA GLY A 47 4.53 -7.59 16.01
C GLY A 47 4.33 -8.21 14.62
N SER A 48 3.17 -8.84 14.45
CA SER A 48 2.83 -9.55 13.21
C SER A 48 2.25 -8.63 12.13
N CYS A 49 1.64 -7.50 12.51
CA CYS A 49 0.88 -6.67 11.59
C CYS A 49 0.96 -5.18 11.92
N THR A 50 0.99 -4.35 10.87
CA THR A 50 0.76 -2.90 10.97
C THR A 50 -0.39 -2.49 10.06
N VAL A 51 -1.32 -1.71 10.59
CA VAL A 51 -2.39 -1.05 9.81
C VAL A 51 -2.09 0.43 9.70
N VAL A 52 -2.01 0.93 8.47
CA VAL A 52 -1.89 2.35 8.15
C VAL A 52 -3.25 2.84 7.68
N SER A 53 -3.92 3.63 8.50
CA SER A 53 -5.29 4.07 8.25
C SER A 53 -5.38 5.59 8.06
N GLY A 54 -6.20 6.04 7.11
CA GLY A 54 -6.46 7.45 6.85
C GLY A 54 -7.15 7.67 5.51
N ARG A 55 -7.79 8.82 5.35
CA ARG A 55 -8.53 9.21 4.14
C ARG A 55 -7.65 9.16 2.88
N ALA A 56 -8.28 9.25 1.72
CA ALA A 56 -7.57 9.40 0.44
C ALA A 56 -6.63 10.62 0.50
N GLY A 57 -5.40 10.47 -0.01
CA GLY A 57 -4.40 11.54 0.00
C GLY A 57 -3.67 11.77 1.33
N ALA A 58 -3.88 10.94 2.37
CA ALA A 58 -3.13 11.00 3.62
C ALA A 58 -1.67 10.52 3.51
N GLY A 59 -1.30 9.86 2.41
CA GLY A 59 0.07 9.40 2.16
C GLY A 59 0.35 7.95 2.57
N LYS A 60 -0.69 7.10 2.71
CA LYS A 60 -0.57 5.68 3.08
C LYS A 60 0.28 4.88 2.10
N THR A 61 -0.10 4.89 0.83
CA THR A 61 0.63 4.19 -0.24
C THR A 61 2.07 4.68 -0.34
N ALA A 62 2.30 6.00 -0.25
CA ALA A 62 3.64 6.57 -0.30
C ALA A 62 4.51 6.06 0.86
N LEU A 63 3.95 5.96 2.08
CA LEU A 63 4.64 5.38 3.23
C LEU A 63 4.94 3.90 3.03
N ALA A 64 3.96 3.11 2.56
CA ALA A 64 4.13 1.68 2.31
C ALA A 64 5.21 1.41 1.25
N VAL A 65 5.24 2.21 0.16
CA VAL A 65 6.26 2.10 -0.90
C VAL A 65 7.66 2.46 -0.38
N ASP A 66 7.79 3.54 0.39
CA ASP A 66 9.07 3.96 0.98
C ASP A 66 9.61 2.89 1.95
N PHE A 67 8.75 2.36 2.81
CA PHE A 67 9.10 1.29 3.72
C PHE A 67 9.50 0.00 3.00
N ALA A 68 8.69 -0.44 2.04
CA ALA A 68 8.97 -1.62 1.23
C ALA A 68 10.28 -1.52 0.43
N HIS A 69 10.73 -0.30 0.13
CA HIS A 69 12.02 -0.06 -0.52
C HIS A 69 13.20 -0.19 0.44
N ARG A 70 12.99 0.14 1.73
CA ARG A 70 14.07 0.27 2.74
C ARG A 70 14.16 -0.87 3.73
N CYS A 71 13.10 -1.65 3.91
CA CYS A 71 12.98 -2.66 4.99
C CYS A 71 13.97 -3.83 4.88
N GLY A 72 14.72 -3.95 3.77
CA GLY A 72 15.70 -5.02 3.57
C GLY A 72 15.12 -6.44 3.44
N ARG A 73 13.80 -6.57 3.36
CA ARG A 73 13.11 -7.86 3.22
C ARG A 73 12.55 -8.04 1.80
N PRO A 74 12.41 -9.27 1.30
CA PRO A 74 11.56 -9.58 0.17
C PRO A 74 10.13 -9.06 0.41
N VAL A 75 9.53 -8.46 -0.62
CA VAL A 75 8.21 -7.83 -0.50
C VAL A 75 7.24 -8.50 -1.46
N ALA A 76 6.15 -9.04 -0.94
CA ALA A 76 4.95 -9.40 -1.68
C ALA A 76 3.98 -8.22 -1.62
N TRP A 77 3.56 -7.73 -2.79
CA TRP A 77 2.65 -6.58 -2.88
C TRP A 77 1.33 -7.01 -3.50
N TYR A 78 0.23 -6.64 -2.87
CA TYR A 78 -1.10 -6.86 -3.39
C TYR A 78 -1.97 -5.61 -3.18
N LYS A 79 -2.47 -5.04 -4.27
CA LYS A 79 -3.45 -3.96 -4.27
C LYS A 79 -4.85 -4.53 -4.47
N VAL A 80 -5.70 -4.32 -3.46
CA VAL A 80 -7.08 -4.81 -3.42
C VAL A 80 -8.01 -3.85 -4.15
N ASP A 81 -8.96 -4.38 -4.91
CA ASP A 81 -10.07 -3.63 -5.50
C ASP A 81 -11.42 -4.34 -5.25
N ALA A 82 -12.53 -3.73 -5.66
CA ALA A 82 -13.87 -4.21 -5.35
C ALA A 82 -14.18 -5.66 -5.81
N PRO A 83 -13.73 -6.15 -6.98
CA PRO A 83 -13.91 -7.55 -7.37
C PRO A 83 -13.29 -8.57 -6.43
N ASP A 84 -12.32 -8.17 -5.61
CA ASP A 84 -11.65 -9.02 -4.63
C ASP A 84 -12.51 -9.29 -3.38
N ALA A 85 -13.76 -8.82 -3.35
CA ALA A 85 -14.75 -9.22 -2.35
C ALA A 85 -15.04 -10.74 -2.39
N ASP A 86 -14.80 -11.40 -3.52
CA ASP A 86 -14.77 -12.86 -3.61
C ASP A 86 -13.51 -13.41 -2.94
N PRO A 87 -13.64 -14.29 -1.90
CA PRO A 87 -12.50 -14.82 -1.17
C PRO A 87 -11.52 -15.63 -2.03
N LYS A 88 -12.00 -16.31 -3.06
CA LYS A 88 -11.14 -17.09 -3.97
C LYS A 88 -10.31 -16.14 -4.85
N ILE A 89 -10.90 -15.05 -5.31
CA ILE A 89 -10.18 -14.02 -6.09
C ILE A 89 -9.10 -13.37 -5.19
N PHE A 90 -9.49 -12.93 -3.99
CA PHE A 90 -8.56 -12.32 -3.03
C PHE A 90 -7.37 -13.23 -2.73
N LEU A 91 -7.64 -14.50 -2.37
CA LEU A 91 -6.58 -15.45 -2.06
C LEU A 91 -5.69 -15.76 -3.26
N ARG A 92 -6.24 -15.85 -4.48
CA ARG A 92 -5.44 -16.06 -5.70
C ARG A 92 -4.43 -14.93 -5.90
N TYR A 93 -4.84 -13.67 -5.79
CA TYR A 93 -3.92 -12.54 -5.91
C TYR A 93 -2.90 -12.51 -4.78
N LEU A 94 -3.32 -12.77 -3.54
CA LEU A 94 -2.43 -12.82 -2.38
C LEU A 94 -1.37 -13.92 -2.54
N ILE A 95 -1.77 -15.14 -2.91
CA ILE A 95 -0.87 -16.26 -3.21
C ILE A 95 0.11 -15.84 -4.32
N ARG A 96 -0.40 -15.30 -5.41
CA ARG A 96 0.43 -14.93 -6.56
C ARG A 96 1.46 -13.85 -6.21
N SER A 97 1.09 -12.90 -5.37
CA SER A 97 2.02 -11.88 -4.88
C SER A 97 3.18 -12.48 -4.07
N ILE A 98 2.89 -13.50 -3.25
CA ILE A 98 3.89 -14.22 -2.47
C ILE A 98 4.75 -15.12 -3.36
N GLN A 99 4.16 -15.78 -4.35
CA GLN A 99 4.88 -16.62 -5.32
C GLN A 99 5.98 -15.87 -6.06
N GLY A 100 5.86 -14.57 -6.26
CA GLY A 100 6.93 -13.72 -6.78
C GLY A 100 8.20 -13.72 -5.91
N ARG A 101 8.13 -14.21 -4.67
CA ARG A 101 9.24 -14.29 -3.69
C ARG A 101 9.49 -15.72 -3.19
N ARG A 102 8.45 -16.53 -3.14
CA ARG A 102 8.46 -17.95 -2.74
C ARG A 102 7.67 -18.73 -3.79
N PRO A 103 8.32 -19.21 -4.88
CA PRO A 103 7.63 -19.77 -6.07
C PRO A 103 6.66 -20.92 -5.76
N ASP A 104 7.00 -21.76 -4.78
CA ASP A 104 6.21 -22.95 -4.42
C ASP A 104 5.08 -22.65 -3.41
N PHE A 105 4.95 -21.41 -2.95
CA PHE A 105 3.92 -21.03 -1.99
C PHE A 105 2.51 -21.28 -2.54
N GLY A 106 1.68 -21.91 -1.77
CA GLY A 106 0.28 -22.21 -2.10
C GLY A 106 0.08 -23.50 -2.89
N THR A 107 1.14 -24.14 -3.38
CA THR A 107 1.03 -25.27 -4.30
C THR A 107 0.68 -26.60 -3.61
N LYS A 108 1.02 -26.78 -2.34
CA LYS A 108 0.88 -28.04 -1.62
C LYS A 108 -0.53 -28.27 -1.09
N LEU A 109 -1.10 -27.30 -0.44
CA LEU A 109 -2.40 -27.41 0.24
C LEU A 109 -3.39 -26.34 -0.20
N LEU A 110 -2.95 -25.10 -0.30
CA LEU A 110 -3.83 -23.95 -0.41
C LEU A 110 -4.56 -23.91 -1.77
N LEU A 111 -3.84 -24.03 -2.89
CA LEU A 111 -4.47 -24.07 -4.20
C LEU A 111 -5.36 -25.33 -4.40
N PRO A 112 -4.94 -26.54 -4.01
CA PRO A 112 -5.84 -27.71 -4.04
C PRO A 112 -7.12 -27.51 -3.22
N LEU A 113 -7.04 -26.96 -2.00
CA LEU A 113 -8.20 -26.68 -1.16
C LEU A 113 -9.14 -25.65 -1.80
N MET A 114 -8.60 -24.65 -2.50
CA MET A 114 -9.42 -23.63 -3.18
C MET A 114 -10.24 -24.18 -4.35
N GLU A 115 -9.85 -25.31 -4.93
CA GLU A 115 -10.62 -25.97 -6.01
C GLU A 115 -11.81 -26.78 -5.46
N LEU A 116 -11.87 -27.04 -4.14
CA LEU A 116 -13.03 -27.71 -3.53
C LEU A 116 -14.23 -26.75 -3.53
N ALA A 117 -15.41 -27.31 -3.85
CA ALA A 117 -16.66 -26.55 -3.89
C ALA A 117 -17.43 -26.62 -2.55
N GLU A 118 -16.72 -26.74 -1.43
CA GLU A 118 -17.33 -26.86 -0.11
C GLU A 118 -17.67 -25.50 0.49
N PRO A 119 -18.80 -25.33 1.18
CA PRO A 119 -19.08 -24.15 1.99
C PRO A 119 -18.15 -24.09 3.19
N ASP A 120 -17.90 -22.89 3.70
CA ASP A 120 -17.15 -22.61 4.95
C ASP A 120 -15.67 -23.05 4.97
N LEU A 121 -15.00 -23.09 3.81
CA LEU A 121 -13.57 -23.45 3.74
C LEU A 121 -12.63 -22.40 4.32
N MET A 122 -13.07 -21.19 4.63
CA MET A 122 -12.18 -20.10 5.06
C MET A 122 -11.27 -20.44 6.25
N PRO A 123 -11.72 -21.12 7.31
CA PRO A 123 -10.85 -21.57 8.40
C PRO A 123 -9.70 -22.48 7.91
N TRP A 124 -10.02 -23.46 7.07
CA TRP A 124 -9.04 -24.41 6.53
C TRP A 124 -8.06 -23.75 5.56
N LEU A 125 -8.57 -22.84 4.71
CA LEU A 125 -7.73 -22.05 3.80
C LEU A 125 -6.77 -21.16 4.59
N THR A 126 -7.20 -20.59 5.72
CA THR A 126 -6.33 -19.78 6.57
C THR A 126 -5.25 -20.62 7.25
N GLU A 127 -5.59 -21.81 7.72
CA GLU A 127 -4.62 -22.71 8.33
C GLU A 127 -3.60 -23.23 7.32
N ALA A 128 -4.05 -23.62 6.13
CA ALA A 128 -3.18 -23.99 5.02
C ALA A 128 -2.24 -22.84 4.61
N PHE A 129 -2.76 -21.61 4.59
CA PHE A 129 -1.97 -20.41 4.30
C PHE A 129 -0.86 -20.21 5.32
N VAL A 130 -1.16 -20.31 6.62
CA VAL A 130 -0.17 -20.20 7.70
C VAL A 130 0.85 -21.35 7.63
N TYR A 131 0.38 -22.57 7.41
CA TYR A 131 1.24 -23.73 7.30
C TYR A 131 2.29 -23.55 6.18
N GLU A 132 1.85 -23.19 4.98
CA GLU A 132 2.76 -22.99 3.86
C GLU A 132 3.64 -21.74 4.02
N LEU A 133 3.17 -20.70 4.73
CA LEU A 133 4.04 -19.58 5.13
C LEU A 133 5.16 -20.04 6.08
N SER A 134 4.88 -20.99 6.96
CA SER A 134 5.83 -21.49 7.95
C SER A 134 6.86 -22.44 7.35
N GLU A 135 6.53 -23.09 6.23
CA GLU A 135 7.49 -23.93 5.52
C GLU A 135 8.63 -23.08 4.92
N GLY A 136 9.86 -23.41 5.28
CA GLY A 136 11.06 -22.72 4.76
C GLY A 136 11.33 -21.35 5.39
N THR A 137 10.68 -20.99 6.51
CA THR A 137 10.81 -19.66 7.14
C THR A 137 12.10 -19.43 7.90
N SER A 138 12.79 -20.46 8.37
CA SER A 138 13.96 -20.33 9.27
C SER A 138 15.10 -19.43 8.74
N ALA A 139 15.03 -18.96 7.48
CA ALA A 139 16.02 -18.07 6.88
C ALA A 139 15.42 -17.07 5.86
N ASN A 140 14.09 -16.94 5.76
CA ASN A 140 13.50 -16.19 4.65
C ASN A 140 12.41 -15.19 5.11
N PRO A 141 12.82 -14.03 5.69
CA PRO A 141 11.87 -13.00 6.12
C PRO A 141 11.04 -12.48 4.94
N LEU A 142 9.78 -12.12 5.19
CA LEU A 142 8.86 -11.63 4.18
C LEU A 142 8.02 -10.45 4.70
N LEU A 143 7.92 -9.39 3.91
CA LEU A 143 6.94 -8.34 4.10
C LEU A 143 5.79 -8.55 3.11
N ILE A 144 4.57 -8.73 3.61
CA ILE A 144 3.35 -8.80 2.80
C ILE A 144 2.65 -7.44 2.92
N VAL A 145 2.53 -6.72 1.80
CA VAL A 145 1.80 -5.44 1.74
C VAL A 145 0.45 -5.68 1.10
N ILE A 146 -0.63 -5.35 1.81
CA ILE A 146 -2.01 -5.40 1.32
C ILE A 146 -2.51 -3.96 1.25
N GLU A 147 -2.57 -3.43 0.02
CA GLU A 147 -2.97 -2.06 -0.23
C GLU A 147 -4.48 -1.94 -0.46
N ASP A 148 -5.08 -0.89 0.10
CA ASP A 148 -6.49 -0.52 -0.05
C ASP A 148 -7.50 -1.59 0.42
N LEU A 149 -7.21 -2.30 1.52
CA LEU A 149 -8.06 -3.36 2.09
C LEU A 149 -9.51 -2.92 2.35
N HIS A 150 -9.76 -1.62 2.49
CA HIS A 150 -11.12 -1.08 2.68
C HIS A 150 -12.08 -1.39 1.52
N GLN A 151 -11.58 -1.76 0.35
CA GLN A 151 -12.39 -2.13 -0.82
C GLN A 151 -13.23 -3.40 -0.59
N VAL A 152 -12.82 -4.23 0.37
CA VAL A 152 -13.46 -5.50 0.71
C VAL A 152 -13.82 -5.59 2.21
N SER A 153 -13.83 -4.45 2.92
CA SER A 153 -14.03 -4.41 4.38
C SER A 153 -15.39 -4.95 4.84
N ASP A 154 -16.39 -4.94 3.97
CA ASP A 154 -17.75 -5.40 4.27
C ASP A 154 -17.92 -6.92 4.04
N SER A 155 -16.87 -7.62 3.59
CA SER A 155 -16.91 -9.06 3.37
C SER A 155 -16.78 -9.82 4.70
N GLU A 156 -17.76 -10.66 5.03
CA GLU A 156 -17.79 -11.42 6.30
C GLU A 156 -16.57 -12.34 6.46
N TRP A 157 -16.12 -12.97 5.37
CA TRP A 157 -14.97 -13.86 5.36
C TRP A 157 -13.65 -13.15 5.75
N LEU A 158 -13.54 -11.85 5.48
CA LEU A 158 -12.32 -11.08 5.75
C LEU A 158 -11.95 -11.10 7.23
N MET A 159 -12.96 -10.94 8.08
CA MET A 159 -12.79 -10.99 9.52
C MET A 159 -12.38 -12.36 10.03
N LEU A 160 -12.98 -13.43 9.48
CA LEU A 160 -12.61 -14.81 9.80
C LEU A 160 -11.15 -15.07 9.40
N PHE A 161 -10.76 -14.65 8.21
CA PHE A 161 -9.40 -14.81 7.71
C PHE A 161 -8.37 -14.11 8.59
N PHE A 162 -8.47 -12.80 8.80
CA PHE A 162 -7.45 -12.04 9.53
C PHE A 162 -7.41 -12.35 11.02
N SER A 163 -8.57 -12.61 11.66
CA SER A 163 -8.59 -12.97 13.08
C SER A 163 -7.87 -14.28 13.38
N ARG A 164 -7.81 -15.19 12.40
CA ARG A 164 -7.14 -16.47 12.49
C ARG A 164 -5.69 -16.41 11.98
N LEU A 165 -5.46 -15.68 10.88
CA LEU A 165 -4.15 -15.51 10.27
C LEU A 165 -3.14 -14.81 11.19
N LEU A 166 -3.51 -13.61 11.67
CA LEU A 166 -2.53 -12.72 12.31
C LEU A 166 -1.93 -13.28 13.62
N PRO A 167 -2.68 -13.99 14.50
CA PRO A 167 -2.08 -14.61 15.69
C PRO A 167 -1.13 -15.76 15.39
N LEU A 168 -1.25 -16.37 14.21
CA LEU A 168 -0.50 -17.55 13.81
C LEU A 168 0.63 -17.26 12.84
N LEU A 169 0.81 -15.98 12.45
CA LEU A 169 1.88 -15.60 11.54
C LEU A 169 3.26 -15.96 12.11
N PRO A 170 4.14 -16.56 11.29
CA PRO A 170 5.54 -16.75 11.66
C PRO A 170 6.23 -15.42 12.00
N SER A 171 7.15 -15.41 12.95
CA SER A 171 7.86 -14.20 13.42
C SER A 171 8.64 -13.47 12.32
N GLU A 172 9.04 -14.19 11.27
CA GLU A 172 9.76 -13.65 10.11
C GLU A 172 8.83 -12.97 9.09
N VAL A 173 7.52 -13.17 9.22
CA VAL A 173 6.52 -12.59 8.30
C VAL A 173 5.84 -11.41 8.97
N HIS A 174 5.82 -10.29 8.27
CA HIS A 174 5.07 -9.09 8.71
C HIS A 174 4.05 -8.69 7.66
N VAL A 175 2.83 -8.35 8.09
CA VAL A 175 1.76 -7.86 7.22
C VAL A 175 1.59 -6.36 7.42
N LEU A 176 1.72 -5.60 6.33
CA LEU A 176 1.46 -4.16 6.29
C LEU A 176 0.17 -3.91 5.49
N ILE A 177 -0.84 -3.41 6.15
CA ILE A 177 -2.15 -3.14 5.56
C ILE A 177 -2.33 -1.64 5.40
N THR A 178 -2.76 -1.17 4.22
CA THR A 178 -3.28 0.19 4.08
C THR A 178 -4.80 0.18 3.91
N SER A 179 -5.50 1.11 4.57
CA SER A 179 -6.97 1.19 4.54
C SER A 179 -7.45 2.64 4.70
N ARG A 180 -8.68 2.95 4.28
CA ARG A 180 -9.29 4.26 4.56
C ARG A 180 -9.91 4.32 5.95
N SER A 181 -10.38 3.19 6.46
CA SER A 181 -10.94 3.03 7.79
C SER A 181 -10.12 2.04 8.60
N LEU A 182 -10.23 2.09 9.91
CA LEU A 182 -9.70 1.03 10.76
C LEU A 182 -10.47 -0.25 10.49
N PRO A 183 -9.79 -1.41 10.40
CA PRO A 183 -10.47 -2.69 10.31
C PRO A 183 -11.41 -2.91 11.49
N ALA A 184 -12.49 -3.67 11.27
CA ALA A 184 -13.53 -3.91 12.26
C ALA A 184 -13.03 -4.62 13.55
N ALA A 185 -13.86 -4.63 14.55
CA ALA A 185 -13.62 -4.93 15.97
C ALA A 185 -12.70 -6.12 16.39
N PRO A 186 -12.62 -7.29 15.75
CA PRO A 186 -11.73 -8.35 16.24
C PRO A 186 -10.24 -7.99 16.19
N LEU A 187 -9.80 -7.13 15.27
CA LEU A 187 -8.41 -6.68 15.21
C LEU A 187 -8.02 -5.77 16.39
N TRP A 188 -8.99 -5.13 17.06
CA TRP A 188 -8.74 -4.36 18.28
C TRP A 188 -8.21 -5.21 19.44
N ARG A 189 -8.64 -6.47 19.56
CA ARG A 189 -8.13 -7.38 20.59
C ARG A 189 -6.65 -7.70 20.39
N MET A 190 -6.18 -7.66 19.14
CA MET A 190 -4.77 -7.85 18.82
C MET A 190 -3.92 -6.62 19.13
N ARG A 191 -4.49 -5.43 19.07
CA ARG A 191 -3.84 -4.18 19.50
C ARG A 191 -3.46 -4.24 20.98
N SER A 192 -4.35 -4.74 21.84
CA SER A 192 -4.09 -4.90 23.27
C SER A 192 -2.99 -5.93 23.59
N LYS A 193 -2.75 -6.88 22.68
CA LYS A 193 -1.67 -7.89 22.80
C LYS A 193 -0.34 -7.46 22.17
N GLN A 194 -0.21 -6.21 21.75
CA GLN A 194 0.97 -5.64 21.06
C GLN A 194 1.36 -6.31 19.74
N SER A 195 0.52 -7.22 19.21
CA SER A 195 0.78 -7.90 17.94
C SER A 195 0.30 -7.08 16.72
N LEU A 196 -0.46 -6.01 16.94
CA LEU A 196 -0.97 -5.11 15.91
C LEU A 196 -0.63 -3.65 16.24
N MET A 197 0.11 -3.00 15.37
CA MET A 197 0.32 -1.54 15.40
C MET A 197 -0.69 -0.84 14.48
N VAL A 198 -1.17 0.33 14.88
CA VAL A 198 -1.99 1.21 14.06
C VAL A 198 -1.29 2.56 13.90
N ILE A 199 -1.08 2.97 12.65
CA ILE A 199 -0.68 4.33 12.29
C ILE A 199 -1.91 4.99 11.70
N ASP A 200 -2.54 5.86 12.45
CA ASP A 200 -3.78 6.56 12.09
C ASP A 200 -3.51 7.87 11.32
N GLU A 201 -4.57 8.52 10.87
CA GLU A 201 -4.47 9.74 10.06
C GLU A 201 -3.77 10.91 10.79
N PRO A 202 -4.04 11.18 12.10
CA PRO A 202 -3.27 12.17 12.84
C PRO A 202 -1.77 11.86 12.89
N THR A 203 -1.41 10.60 13.08
CA THR A 203 -0.01 10.15 13.05
C THR A 203 0.61 10.28 11.66
N LEU A 204 -0.17 10.07 10.59
CA LEU A 204 0.25 10.26 9.20
C LEU A 204 0.44 11.72 8.80
N ALA A 205 -0.14 12.67 9.52
CA ALA A 205 0.00 14.09 9.19
C ALA A 205 1.48 14.50 9.17
N PHE A 206 1.83 15.33 8.19
CA PHE A 206 3.16 15.91 8.08
C PHE A 206 3.44 16.80 9.29
N THR A 207 4.59 16.62 9.90
CA THR A 207 5.13 17.55 10.90
C THR A 207 5.75 18.78 10.22
N ARG A 208 5.97 19.86 10.97
CA ARG A 208 6.62 21.07 10.45
C ARG A 208 7.97 20.80 9.79
N PRO A 209 8.88 19.99 10.35
CA PRO A 209 10.15 19.65 9.68
C PRO A 209 9.93 18.82 8.38
N GLU A 210 8.98 17.88 8.39
CA GLU A 210 8.67 17.07 7.21
C GLU A 210 8.08 17.94 6.08
N ALA A 211 7.19 18.90 6.41
CA ALA A 211 6.64 19.85 5.46
C ALA A 211 7.73 20.77 4.88
N ALA A 212 8.63 21.28 5.72
CA ALA A 212 9.78 22.08 5.28
C ALA A 212 10.67 21.29 4.31
N SER A 213 10.94 20.01 4.62
CA SER A 213 11.70 19.12 3.74
C SER A 213 10.99 18.90 2.39
N LEU A 214 9.65 18.74 2.38
CA LEU A 214 8.86 18.62 1.15
C LEU A 214 8.96 19.89 0.31
N PHE A 215 8.77 21.07 0.91
CA PHE A 215 8.82 22.35 0.22
C PHE A 215 10.22 22.65 -0.34
N ALA A 216 11.26 22.28 0.38
CA ALA A 216 12.65 22.39 -0.11
C ALA A 216 12.87 21.63 -1.42
N THR A 217 12.19 20.48 -1.64
CA THR A 217 12.27 19.73 -2.92
C THR A 217 11.69 20.51 -4.10
N TYR A 218 10.85 21.51 -3.83
CA TYR A 218 10.31 22.44 -4.82
C TYR A 218 11.10 23.75 -4.91
N GLY A 219 12.12 23.95 -4.06
CA GLY A 219 12.90 25.17 -3.94
C GLY A 219 12.12 26.29 -3.22
N LEU A 220 11.19 25.93 -2.33
CA LEU A 220 10.36 26.81 -1.54
C LEU A 220 10.88 26.90 -0.09
N SER A 221 10.51 28.00 0.62
CA SER A 221 10.99 28.26 1.97
C SER A 221 10.25 27.45 3.04
N ALA A 222 10.88 27.33 4.23
CA ALA A 222 10.26 26.73 5.41
C ALA A 222 9.07 27.56 5.95
N GLU A 223 9.06 28.87 5.72
CA GLU A 223 7.95 29.75 6.07
C GLU A 223 6.70 29.42 5.22
N GLN A 224 6.88 29.30 3.89
CA GLN A 224 5.83 28.88 2.97
C GLN A 224 5.28 27.49 3.34
N ALA A 225 6.17 26.57 3.74
CA ALA A 225 5.78 25.26 4.23
C ALA A 225 4.93 25.35 5.51
N GLY A 226 5.28 26.24 6.44
CA GLY A 226 4.53 26.46 7.68
C GLY A 226 3.13 26.95 7.42
N ILE A 227 2.96 27.95 6.56
CA ILE A 227 1.65 28.49 6.15
C ILE A 227 0.79 27.39 5.51
N ALA A 228 1.36 26.63 4.57
CA ALA A 228 0.64 25.54 3.90
C ALA A 228 0.25 24.42 4.87
N LEU A 229 1.12 24.10 5.85
CA LEU A 229 0.86 23.10 6.88
C LEU A 229 -0.36 23.49 7.72
N ASP A 230 -0.44 24.73 8.16
CA ASP A 230 -1.55 25.23 8.98
C ASP A 230 -2.90 25.15 8.23
N HIS A 231 -2.91 25.42 6.93
CA HIS A 231 -4.09 25.31 6.08
C HIS A 231 -4.48 23.86 5.71
N THR A 232 -3.50 22.98 5.54
CA THR A 232 -3.73 21.59 5.08
C THR A 232 -3.83 20.60 6.22
N HIS A 233 -3.55 21.03 7.45
CA HIS A 233 -3.44 20.16 8.64
C HIS A 233 -2.50 18.96 8.42
N GLY A 234 -1.45 19.16 7.62
CA GLY A 234 -0.44 18.14 7.34
C GLY A 234 -0.88 17.03 6.37
N ARG A 235 -1.98 17.20 5.63
CA ARG A 235 -2.44 16.20 4.66
C ARG A 235 -1.49 16.14 3.47
N ALA A 236 -0.93 14.96 3.20
CA ALA A 236 0.16 14.76 2.25
C ALA A 236 -0.13 15.32 0.84
N ILE A 237 -1.28 14.95 0.26
CA ILE A 237 -1.64 15.40 -1.10
C ILE A 237 -1.84 16.90 -1.16
N ALA A 238 -2.50 17.49 -0.16
CA ALA A 238 -2.77 18.93 -0.14
C ALA A 238 -1.47 19.76 0.01
N LEU A 239 -0.51 19.26 0.81
CA LEU A 239 0.81 19.87 0.93
C LEU A 239 1.60 19.80 -0.38
N ASP A 240 1.62 18.64 -1.05
CA ASP A 240 2.34 18.47 -2.32
C ASP A 240 1.73 19.34 -3.43
N GLU A 241 0.40 19.41 -3.50
CA GLU A 241 -0.33 20.28 -4.43
C GLU A 241 -0.06 21.78 -4.17
N SER A 242 -0.06 22.19 -2.87
CA SER A 242 0.26 23.56 -2.46
C SER A 242 1.69 23.95 -2.87
N ALA A 243 2.66 23.07 -2.62
CA ALA A 243 4.04 23.29 -3.02
C ALA A 243 4.19 23.39 -4.55
N ALA A 244 3.55 22.50 -5.29
CA ALA A 244 3.56 22.50 -6.74
C ALA A 244 2.90 23.76 -7.32
N PHE A 245 1.81 24.24 -6.72
CA PHE A 245 1.14 25.47 -7.11
C PHE A 245 2.03 26.70 -6.89
N LEU A 246 2.57 26.88 -5.69
CA LEU A 246 3.45 28.00 -5.36
C LEU A 246 4.66 28.05 -6.29
N ARG A 247 5.29 26.90 -6.56
CA ARG A 247 6.42 26.82 -7.48
C ARG A 247 6.07 27.25 -8.90
N ARG A 248 4.89 26.91 -9.40
CA ARG A 248 4.40 27.38 -10.72
C ARG A 248 4.16 28.88 -10.75
N SER A 249 3.55 29.43 -9.70
CA SER A 249 3.26 30.86 -9.57
C SER A 249 4.52 31.71 -9.53
N GLU A 250 5.55 31.27 -8.77
CA GLU A 250 6.86 31.96 -8.71
C GLU A 250 7.57 31.95 -10.08
N LYS A 251 7.54 30.82 -10.79
CA LYS A 251 8.10 30.74 -12.15
C LYS A 251 7.39 31.65 -13.12
N ALA A 252 6.06 31.74 -13.08
CA ALA A 252 5.27 32.62 -13.93
C ALA A 252 5.59 34.07 -13.64
N ALA A 253 5.68 34.49 -12.37
CA ALA A 253 6.05 35.83 -11.98
C ALA A 253 7.46 36.20 -12.47
N ALA A 254 8.43 35.30 -12.29
CA ALA A 254 9.82 35.53 -12.74
C ALA A 254 9.92 35.75 -14.28
N VAL A 255 9.15 34.97 -15.08
CA VAL A 255 9.10 35.13 -16.54
C VAL A 255 8.49 36.47 -16.94
N THR A 256 7.45 36.92 -16.24
CA THR A 256 6.79 38.20 -16.49
C THR A 256 7.73 39.37 -16.18
N PHE A 257 8.43 39.33 -15.04
CA PHE A 257 9.42 40.35 -14.70
C PHE A 257 10.61 40.37 -15.68
N GLY A 258 11.10 39.21 -16.12
CA GLY A 258 12.18 39.14 -17.12
C GLY A 258 11.79 39.77 -18.45
N ARG A 259 10.55 39.58 -18.93
CA ARG A 259 10.04 40.20 -20.17
C ARG A 259 9.90 41.71 -20.07
N LEU A 260 9.52 42.23 -18.89
CA LEU A 260 9.40 43.68 -18.66
C LEU A 260 10.76 44.38 -18.68
N HIS A 261 11.82 43.73 -18.22
CA HIS A 261 13.16 44.30 -18.19
C HIS A 261 13.87 44.22 -19.54
N THR A 262 13.63 43.18 -20.35
CA THR A 262 14.22 43.02 -21.69
C THR A 262 13.51 43.91 -22.74
N GLY A 263 12.24 44.30 -22.50
CA GLY A 263 11.48 45.21 -23.36
C GLY A 263 11.95 46.70 -23.31
N LYS A 264 12.45 47.15 -22.13
CA LYS A 264 12.92 48.54 -21.97
C LYS A 264 14.29 48.81 -22.60
N GLY A 265 15.12 47.80 -22.82
CA GLY A 265 16.45 47.94 -23.45
C GLY A 265 16.43 48.12 -24.98
N ARG A 266 15.33 47.82 -25.67
CA ARG A 266 15.20 47.95 -27.14
C ARG A 266 14.64 49.31 -27.60
N ALA A 267 13.97 50.04 -26.71
CA ALA A 267 13.41 51.35 -27.05
C ALA A 267 14.44 52.52 -26.97
N ALA A 268 15.56 52.29 -26.24
CA ALA A 268 16.58 53.35 -26.05
C ALA A 268 17.72 53.34 -27.10
N ARG A 269 17.66 52.56 -28.17
CA ARG A 269 18.63 52.54 -29.28
C ARG A 269 18.08 52.96 -30.63
N ARG A 270 16.96 53.67 -30.64
CA ARG A 270 16.42 54.36 -31.85
C ARG A 270 16.02 55.80 -31.48
N ALA A 271 17.00 56.60 -31.19
CA ALA A 271 16.95 58.06 -31.23
C ALA A 271 18.34 58.55 -31.66
#